data_04de1beb8f8c66384cc5b4c0c726b051
#
_entry.id   04de1beb8f8c66384cc5b4c0c726b051
#
_cell.length_a   1.000
_cell.length_b   1.000
_cell.length_c   1.000
_cell.angle_alpha   90.00
_cell.angle_beta   90.00
_cell.angle_gamma   90.00
#
_symmetry.space_group_name_H-M   'P 1'
#
loop_
_entity.id
_entity.type
_entity.pdbx_description
1 polymer ?
#
loop_
_entity_poly.entity_id
_entity_poly.type
_entity_poly.pdbx_seq_one_letter_code
_entity_poly.pdbx_strand_id
1 'polypeptide(L)'
;MLFAGIECVDNIFLVSLMDENKTVKGIFKFYKEGLLWFIDHYNPNIIAVSYDFPVRSKIALTNKASSNLYKSIIVQFEYTEVDRRSFKEKEKRILKSDPKEFWKKIIRKEILPAETPEGLEQRLYNLPKTGIRLNKRLLSQNKKLIAKEIDAVILSFAGYSFYNNRFENEETENGIIITPKYIYVMKKDRQETVSSEGES
;
A
#
# COMPACT_ATOMS: atom_id res chain seq x y z
N MET A 1 1.84 -0.93 16.12
CA MET A 1 2.75 -0.66 15.00
C MET A 1 2.03 0.10 13.90
N LEU A 2 2.76 0.93 13.16
CA LEU A 2 2.20 1.76 12.08
C LEU A 2 2.96 1.52 10.78
N PHE A 3 2.22 1.49 9.68
CA PHE A 3 2.71 1.28 8.33
C PHE A 3 2.21 2.44 7.45
N ALA A 4 3.13 3.16 6.81
CA ALA A 4 2.77 4.24 5.91
C ALA A 4 2.91 3.80 4.46
N GLY A 5 1.92 4.11 3.64
CA GLY A 5 1.96 3.97 2.19
C GLY A 5 1.95 5.34 1.53
N ILE A 6 2.90 5.63 0.66
CA ILE A 6 3.06 6.94 0.04
C ILE A 6 2.96 6.83 -1.47
N GLU A 7 1.96 7.48 -2.04
CA GLU A 7 1.78 7.66 -3.48
C GLU A 7 2.03 9.13 -3.83
N CYS A 8 2.57 9.40 -5.02
CA CYS A 8 2.85 10.76 -5.48
C CYS A 8 2.02 11.10 -6.72
N VAL A 9 1.31 12.22 -6.68
CA VAL A 9 0.50 12.74 -7.80
C VAL A 9 0.72 14.24 -7.90
N ASP A 10 1.22 14.72 -9.02
CA ASP A 10 1.39 16.17 -9.29
C ASP A 10 2.04 16.95 -8.13
N ASN A 11 3.13 16.42 -7.54
CA ASN A 11 3.83 16.97 -6.38
C ASN A 11 3.04 16.97 -5.05
N ILE A 12 1.89 16.31 -5.02
CA ILE A 12 1.13 16.03 -3.80
C ILE A 12 1.44 14.59 -3.37
N PHE A 13 1.72 14.41 -2.10
CA PHE A 13 1.93 13.09 -1.50
C PHE A 13 0.63 12.66 -0.81
N LEU A 14 0.08 11.55 -1.29
CA LEU A 14 -1.06 10.86 -0.67
C LEU A 14 -0.50 9.82 0.27
N VAL A 15 -0.83 9.92 1.53
CA VAL A 15 -0.28 9.06 2.57
C VAL A 15 -1.39 8.31 3.27
N SER A 16 -1.35 6.99 3.21
CA SER A 16 -2.19 6.11 4.04
C SER A 16 -1.42 5.66 5.26
N LEU A 17 -2.04 5.74 6.43
CA LEU A 17 -1.51 5.20 7.68
C LEU A 17 -2.36 4.01 8.11
N MET A 18 -1.74 2.84 8.29
CA MET A 18 -2.38 1.58 8.66
C MET A 18 -1.78 1.04 9.95
N ASP A 19 -2.63 0.46 10.81
CA ASP A 19 -2.17 -0.23 12.00
C ASP A 19 -1.94 -1.75 11.78
N GLU A 20 -1.47 -2.42 12.83
CA GLU A 20 -1.23 -3.88 12.85
C GLU A 20 -2.48 -4.74 12.67
N ASN A 21 -3.66 -4.17 12.87
CA ASN A 21 -4.95 -4.83 12.64
C ASN A 21 -5.47 -4.62 11.21
N LYS A 22 -4.64 -4.10 10.31
CA LYS A 22 -4.97 -3.70 8.94
C LYS A 22 -6.08 -2.63 8.87
N THR A 23 -6.19 -1.81 9.90
CA THR A 23 -7.15 -0.70 9.93
C THR A 23 -6.47 0.56 9.42
N VAL A 24 -7.03 1.16 8.39
CA VAL A 24 -6.59 2.46 7.88
C VAL A 24 -7.03 3.54 8.86
N LYS A 25 -6.07 4.18 9.52
CA LYS A 25 -6.29 5.25 10.51
C LYS A 25 -6.56 6.60 9.88
N GLY A 26 -6.01 6.82 8.70
CA GLY A 26 -6.17 8.08 7.97
C GLY A 26 -5.57 8.00 6.57
N ILE A 27 -6.07 8.89 5.72
CA ILE A 27 -5.50 9.18 4.41
C ILE A 27 -5.28 10.69 4.37
N PHE A 28 -4.06 11.09 4.12
CA PHE A 28 -3.60 12.47 4.24
C PHE A 28 -3.02 12.96 2.92
N LYS A 29 -3.04 14.28 2.74
CA LYS A 29 -2.48 14.95 1.57
C LYS A 29 -1.45 15.96 2.04
N PHE A 30 -0.24 15.84 1.52
CA PHE A 30 0.86 16.70 1.91
C PHE A 30 1.63 17.22 0.70
N TYR A 31 2.21 18.39 0.85
CA TYR A 31 3.42 18.77 0.14
C TYR A 31 4.64 18.22 0.90
N LYS A 32 5.83 18.41 0.33
CA LYS A 32 7.07 17.82 0.85
C LYS A 32 7.30 18.07 2.36
N GLU A 33 7.14 19.31 2.79
CA GLU A 33 7.39 19.70 4.19
C GLU A 33 6.39 19.03 5.14
N GLY A 34 5.12 19.00 4.74
CA GLY A 34 4.07 18.33 5.52
C GLY A 34 4.29 16.82 5.60
N LEU A 35 4.83 16.20 4.54
CA LEU A 35 5.17 14.77 4.58
C LEU A 35 6.32 14.50 5.55
N LEU A 36 7.37 15.32 5.57
CA LEU A 36 8.47 15.14 6.51
C LEU A 36 7.99 15.29 7.96
N TRP A 37 7.15 16.32 8.23
CA TRP A 37 6.50 16.47 9.53
C TRP A 37 5.65 15.22 9.90
N PHE A 38 4.87 14.68 8.96
CA PHE A 38 4.08 13.48 9.19
C PHE A 38 4.95 12.28 9.58
N ILE A 39 6.07 12.06 8.88
CA ILE A 39 6.98 10.95 9.16
C ILE A 39 7.59 11.10 10.55
N ASP A 40 8.01 12.31 10.92
CA ASP A 40 8.54 12.63 12.24
C ASP A 40 7.51 12.36 13.35
N HIS A 41 6.29 12.87 13.16
CA HIS A 41 5.24 12.83 14.16
C HIS A 41 4.70 11.41 14.37
N TYR A 42 4.38 10.67 13.32
CA TYR A 42 3.79 9.33 13.41
C TYR A 42 4.83 8.22 13.52
N ASN A 43 6.06 8.49 13.12
CA ASN A 43 7.19 7.57 13.18
C ASN A 43 6.83 6.13 12.74
N PRO A 44 6.31 5.92 11.51
CA PRO A 44 5.87 4.61 11.08
C PRO A 44 7.02 3.60 11.09
N ASN A 45 6.75 2.36 11.45
CA ASN A 45 7.76 1.30 11.47
C ASN A 45 8.28 0.98 10.07
N ILE A 46 7.38 1.01 9.09
CA ILE A 46 7.73 0.76 7.69
C ILE A 46 7.03 1.79 6.81
N ILE A 47 7.77 2.32 5.84
CA ILE A 47 7.27 3.18 4.79
C ILE A 47 7.33 2.39 3.47
N ALA A 48 6.20 2.26 2.78
CA ALA A 48 6.17 1.73 1.42
C ALA A 48 5.86 2.86 0.44
N VAL A 49 6.65 2.96 -0.61
CA VAL A 49 6.46 3.94 -1.68
C VAL A 49 6.14 3.23 -2.99
N SER A 50 5.45 3.91 -3.90
CA SER A 50 5.19 3.42 -5.25
C SER A 50 6.51 3.14 -5.98
N TYR A 51 6.55 2.10 -6.79
CA TYR A 51 7.75 1.72 -7.55
C TYR A 51 8.22 2.83 -8.50
N ASP A 52 7.29 3.53 -9.09
CA ASP A 52 7.53 4.71 -9.94
C ASP A 52 7.73 5.99 -9.12
N PHE A 53 7.79 5.87 -7.77
CA PHE A 53 8.16 6.99 -6.91
C PHE A 53 9.51 7.54 -7.36
N PRO A 54 9.61 8.84 -7.68
CA PRO A 54 10.70 9.36 -8.46
C PRO A 54 12.03 9.36 -7.71
N VAL A 55 12.70 8.23 -7.76
CA VAL A 55 14.07 8.05 -7.24
C VAL A 55 15.10 8.39 -8.31
N ARG A 56 14.78 8.14 -9.59
CA ARG A 56 15.68 8.36 -10.74
C ARG A 56 14.93 8.51 -12.06
N SER A 57 13.90 9.31 -12.23
CA SER A 57 13.36 9.45 -13.58
C SER A 57 14.31 10.32 -14.44
N LYS A 58 14.57 9.90 -15.68
CA LYS A 58 15.21 10.74 -16.71
C LYS A 58 14.40 12.01 -17.01
N ILE A 59 13.15 12.05 -16.56
CA ILE A 59 12.26 13.23 -16.49
C ILE A 59 12.65 14.13 -15.30
N ALA A 60 13.57 13.70 -14.45
CA ALA A 60 14.06 14.39 -13.24
C ALA A 60 14.79 15.72 -13.50
N LEU A 61 14.84 16.22 -14.69
CA LEU A 61 15.24 17.61 -14.92
C LEU A 61 14.19 18.60 -14.40
N THR A 62 12.95 18.18 -14.20
CA THR A 62 11.87 19.00 -13.62
C THR A 62 11.51 18.64 -12.18
N ASN A 63 11.89 17.46 -11.65
CA ASN A 63 11.52 16.99 -10.33
C ASN A 63 12.73 16.71 -9.40
N LYS A 64 13.63 17.70 -9.24
CA LYS A 64 14.67 17.66 -8.20
C LYS A 64 14.10 17.44 -6.77
N ALA A 65 12.84 17.83 -6.56
CA ALA A 65 12.20 17.76 -5.25
C ALA A 65 11.99 16.34 -4.71
N SER A 66 11.60 15.39 -5.56
CA SER A 66 11.21 14.05 -5.10
C SER A 66 12.40 13.08 -4.93
N SER A 67 13.46 13.21 -5.75
CA SER A 67 14.69 12.43 -5.52
C SER A 67 15.38 12.85 -4.22
N ASN A 68 15.28 14.14 -3.86
CA ASN A 68 15.76 14.65 -2.59
C ASN A 68 14.89 14.18 -1.41
N LEU A 69 13.57 13.98 -1.63
CA LEU A 69 12.67 13.53 -0.58
C LEU A 69 12.97 12.11 -0.11
N TYR A 70 13.14 11.15 -1.04
CA TYR A 70 13.46 9.77 -0.69
C TYR A 70 14.77 9.68 0.11
N LYS A 71 15.79 10.40 -0.35
CA LYS A 71 17.06 10.53 0.39
C LYS A 71 16.88 11.21 1.75
N SER A 72 16.03 12.24 1.84
CA SER A 72 15.74 12.92 3.11
C SER A 72 15.08 11.96 4.11
N ILE A 73 14.16 11.12 3.67
CA ILE A 73 13.52 10.11 4.54
C ILE A 73 14.58 9.14 5.07
N ILE A 74 15.46 8.64 4.19
CA ILE A 74 16.50 7.70 4.59
C ILE A 74 17.46 8.33 5.59
N VAL A 75 17.98 9.51 5.28
CA VAL A 75 19.05 10.15 6.07
C VAL A 75 18.52 10.81 7.33
N GLN A 76 17.42 11.57 7.22
CA GLN A 76 16.90 12.39 8.32
C GLN A 76 16.18 11.57 9.38
N PHE A 77 15.50 10.47 8.97
CA PHE A 77 14.70 9.66 9.87
C PHE A 77 15.26 8.24 10.08
N GLU A 78 16.48 7.99 9.60
CA GLU A 78 17.21 6.73 9.80
C GLU A 78 16.48 5.50 9.23
N TYR A 79 15.73 5.68 8.14
CA TYR A 79 15.15 4.54 7.43
C TYR A 79 16.21 3.86 6.55
N THR A 80 16.19 2.55 6.52
CA THR A 80 17.06 1.76 5.63
C THR A 80 16.23 1.15 4.51
N GLU A 81 16.70 1.27 3.26
CA GLU A 81 16.05 0.64 2.11
C GLU A 81 16.11 -0.89 2.23
N VAL A 82 15.00 -1.55 1.90
CA VAL A 82 14.92 -3.00 1.94
C VAL A 82 15.77 -3.60 0.84
N ASP A 83 16.71 -4.47 1.22
CA ASP A 83 17.51 -5.32 0.35
C ASP A 83 17.39 -6.80 0.78
N ARG A 84 17.97 -7.73 0.04
CA ARG A 84 17.90 -9.17 0.35
C ARG A 84 18.46 -9.50 1.74
N ARG A 85 19.47 -8.79 2.20
CA ARG A 85 20.14 -9.05 3.49
C ARG A 85 19.30 -8.57 4.66
N SER A 86 18.50 -7.53 4.43
CA SER A 86 17.69 -6.86 5.44
C SER A 86 16.27 -7.41 5.61
N PHE A 87 15.86 -8.48 4.90
CA PHE A 87 14.50 -9.04 5.01
C PHE A 87 14.10 -9.47 6.43
N LYS A 88 15.06 -9.79 7.27
CA LYS A 88 14.83 -10.15 8.68
C LYS A 88 14.63 -8.95 9.60
N GLU A 89 15.14 -7.80 9.18
CA GLU A 89 15.08 -6.57 9.95
C GLU A 89 13.78 -5.81 9.62
N LYS A 90 12.99 -5.49 10.63
CA LYS A 90 11.60 -5.03 10.45
C LYS A 90 11.35 -3.60 10.94
N GLU A 91 12.36 -2.96 11.49
CA GLU A 91 12.22 -1.60 12.02
C GLU A 91 12.85 -0.58 11.10
N LYS A 92 12.23 0.58 11.00
CA LYS A 92 12.73 1.72 10.20
C LYS A 92 13.11 1.33 8.76
N ARG A 93 12.19 0.63 8.08
CA ARG A 93 12.41 0.20 6.70
C ARG A 93 11.60 1.03 5.71
N ILE A 94 12.25 1.37 4.60
CA ILE A 94 11.58 1.91 3.42
C ILE A 94 11.67 0.88 2.28
N LEU A 95 10.54 0.62 1.66
CA LEU A 95 10.42 -0.37 0.58
C LEU A 95 9.66 0.20 -0.62
N LYS A 96 9.88 -0.40 -1.78
CA LYS A 96 9.16 -0.12 -3.01
C LYS A 96 8.11 -1.20 -3.26
N SER A 97 6.94 -0.80 -3.71
CA SER A 97 5.87 -1.72 -4.08
C SER A 97 5.11 -1.20 -5.30
N ASP A 98 4.52 -2.10 -6.06
CA ASP A 98 3.68 -1.75 -7.20
C ASP A 98 2.21 -2.12 -6.91
N PRO A 99 1.34 -1.14 -6.66
CA PRO A 99 -0.08 -1.40 -6.48
C PRO A 99 -0.74 -2.11 -7.66
N LYS A 100 -0.26 -1.90 -8.90
CA LYS A 100 -0.81 -2.54 -10.10
C LYS A 100 -0.57 -4.05 -10.05
N GLU A 101 0.64 -4.48 -9.70
CA GLU A 101 0.97 -5.90 -9.56
C GLU A 101 0.14 -6.56 -8.46
N PHE A 102 -0.11 -5.85 -7.37
CA PHE A 102 -1.00 -6.34 -6.32
C PHE A 102 -2.44 -6.54 -6.83
N TRP A 103 -2.98 -5.58 -7.57
CA TRP A 103 -4.32 -5.70 -8.13
C TRP A 103 -4.45 -6.84 -9.12
N LYS A 104 -3.42 -7.14 -9.94
CA LYS A 104 -3.40 -8.31 -10.83
C LYS A 104 -3.59 -9.62 -10.06
N LYS A 105 -3.05 -9.72 -8.85
CA LYS A 105 -3.17 -10.92 -8.02
C LYS A 105 -4.56 -11.08 -7.39
N ILE A 106 -5.23 -9.99 -7.06
CA ILE A 106 -6.54 -10.01 -6.40
C ILE A 106 -7.68 -10.08 -7.41
N ILE A 107 -7.59 -9.28 -8.47
CA ILE A 107 -8.60 -9.20 -9.51
C ILE A 107 -8.27 -10.27 -10.55
N ARG A 108 -8.94 -11.40 -10.47
CA ARG A 108 -8.72 -12.55 -11.37
C ARG A 108 -9.33 -12.38 -12.77
N LYS A 109 -9.96 -11.24 -13.03
CA LYS A 109 -10.55 -10.85 -14.30
C LYS A 109 -9.74 -9.71 -14.89
N GLU A 110 -10.18 -9.19 -16.02
CA GLU A 110 -9.62 -7.98 -16.59
C GLU A 110 -9.61 -6.84 -15.56
N ILE A 111 -8.47 -6.17 -15.44
CA ILE A 111 -8.32 -5.02 -14.54
C ILE A 111 -8.73 -3.78 -15.31
N LEU A 112 -9.81 -3.18 -14.87
CA LEU A 112 -10.32 -1.95 -15.44
C LEU A 112 -9.44 -0.75 -15.06
N PRO A 113 -9.33 0.28 -15.90
CA PRO A 113 -8.57 1.48 -15.60
C PRO A 113 -9.00 2.09 -14.26
N ALA A 114 -8.04 2.46 -13.43
CA ALA A 114 -8.29 2.91 -12.05
C ALA A 114 -9.11 4.20 -11.98
N GLU A 115 -9.00 5.03 -13.00
CA GLU A 115 -9.61 6.35 -13.11
C GLU A 115 -11.09 6.28 -13.56
N THR A 116 -11.55 5.10 -14.03
CA THR A 116 -12.95 4.90 -14.42
C THR A 116 -13.81 4.56 -13.20
N PRO A 117 -15.10 4.91 -13.19
CA PRO A 117 -16.01 4.51 -12.12
C PRO A 117 -16.03 3.00 -11.89
N GLU A 118 -16.05 2.22 -12.95
CA GLU A 118 -16.09 0.75 -12.92
C GLU A 118 -14.78 0.18 -12.35
N GLY A 119 -13.63 0.75 -12.74
CA GLY A 119 -12.33 0.35 -12.22
C GLY A 119 -12.14 0.69 -10.75
N LEU A 120 -12.69 1.83 -10.32
CA LEU A 120 -12.71 2.22 -8.91
C LEU A 120 -13.61 1.27 -8.10
N GLU A 121 -14.81 0.99 -8.59
CA GLU A 121 -15.75 0.07 -7.94
C GLU A 121 -15.15 -1.33 -7.83
N GLN A 122 -14.48 -1.81 -8.88
CA GLN A 122 -13.79 -3.09 -8.90
C GLN A 122 -12.74 -3.18 -7.76
N ARG A 123 -11.97 -2.13 -7.52
CA ARG A 123 -10.98 -2.07 -6.44
C ARG A 123 -11.63 -2.02 -5.08
N LEU A 124 -12.62 -1.15 -4.89
CA LEU A 124 -13.37 -1.02 -3.63
C LEU A 124 -14.11 -2.31 -3.26
N TYR A 125 -14.59 -3.08 -4.24
CA TYR A 125 -15.21 -4.39 -4.03
C TYR A 125 -14.19 -5.45 -3.59
N ASN A 126 -12.97 -5.39 -4.13
CA ASN A 126 -11.96 -6.40 -3.83
C ASN A 126 -11.11 -6.07 -2.60
N LEU A 127 -11.01 -4.81 -2.22
CA LEU A 127 -10.19 -4.37 -1.09
C LEU A 127 -10.53 -5.08 0.24
N PRO A 128 -11.81 -5.25 0.65
CA PRO A 128 -12.14 -5.96 1.89
C PRO A 128 -11.70 -7.43 1.91
N LYS A 129 -11.54 -8.06 0.74
CA LYS A 129 -11.09 -9.45 0.64
C LYS A 129 -9.65 -9.64 1.15
N THR A 130 -8.85 -8.58 1.17
CA THR A 130 -7.50 -8.56 1.73
C THR A 130 -7.48 -8.55 3.26
N GLY A 131 -8.64 -8.31 3.87
CA GLY A 131 -8.80 -8.06 5.30
C GLY A 131 -8.46 -6.62 5.71
N ILE A 132 -8.20 -5.72 4.76
CA ILE A 132 -8.03 -4.29 5.03
C ILE A 132 -9.36 -3.69 5.46
N ARG A 133 -9.31 -2.95 6.57
CA ARG A 133 -10.45 -2.21 7.10
C ARG A 133 -10.32 -0.75 6.73
N LEU A 134 -11.01 -0.35 5.67
CA LEU A 134 -11.06 1.03 5.18
C LEU A 134 -12.43 1.63 5.43
N ASN A 135 -12.48 2.70 6.21
CA ASN A 135 -13.67 3.55 6.25
C ASN A 135 -13.69 4.43 4.99
N LYS A 136 -14.68 4.22 4.13
CA LYS A 136 -14.80 4.95 2.84
C LYS A 136 -14.92 6.48 3.03
N ARG A 137 -15.31 6.95 4.22
CA ARG A 137 -15.34 8.40 4.53
C ARG A 137 -13.95 9.05 4.57
N LEU A 138 -12.88 8.24 4.66
CA LEU A 138 -11.50 8.73 4.60
C LEU A 138 -11.07 9.08 3.16
N LEU A 139 -11.76 8.52 2.15
CA LEU A 139 -11.48 8.82 0.75
C LEU A 139 -12.02 10.21 0.39
N SER A 140 -11.29 10.90 -0.47
CA SER A 140 -11.72 12.21 -0.97
C SER A 140 -12.97 12.08 -1.85
N GLN A 141 -13.65 13.21 -2.04
CA GLN A 141 -14.73 13.29 -3.03
C GLN A 141 -14.22 13.49 -4.46
N ASN A 142 -12.94 13.79 -4.61
CA ASN A 142 -12.30 13.99 -5.92
C ASN A 142 -12.01 12.65 -6.59
N LYS A 143 -12.79 12.31 -7.61
CA LYS A 143 -12.70 11.04 -8.35
C LYS A 143 -11.29 10.74 -8.88
N LYS A 144 -10.53 11.76 -9.30
CA LYS A 144 -9.16 11.59 -9.80
C LYS A 144 -8.17 11.16 -8.70
N LEU A 145 -8.44 11.53 -7.46
CA LEU A 145 -7.56 11.22 -6.34
C LEU A 145 -7.90 9.89 -5.67
N ILE A 146 -9.16 9.46 -5.70
CA ILE A 146 -9.60 8.24 -4.99
C ILE A 146 -8.78 7.02 -5.41
N ALA A 147 -8.54 6.83 -6.70
CA ALA A 147 -7.75 5.70 -7.18
C ALA A 147 -6.35 5.69 -6.57
N LYS A 148 -5.71 6.85 -6.51
CA LYS A 148 -4.38 7.04 -5.93
C LYS A 148 -4.37 6.96 -4.40
N GLU A 149 -5.45 7.39 -3.74
CA GLU A 149 -5.64 7.19 -2.30
C GLU A 149 -5.75 5.70 -1.96
N ILE A 150 -6.45 4.92 -2.80
CA ILE A 150 -6.53 3.46 -2.66
C ILE A 150 -5.16 2.82 -2.94
N ASP A 151 -4.40 3.29 -3.92
CA ASP A 151 -3.03 2.83 -4.16
C ASP A 151 -2.14 3.10 -2.93
N ALA A 152 -2.26 4.25 -2.28
CA ALA A 152 -1.56 4.53 -1.03
C ALA A 152 -1.97 3.56 0.11
N VAL A 153 -3.25 3.13 0.16
CA VAL A 153 -3.69 2.08 1.10
C VAL A 153 -3.02 0.75 0.79
N ILE A 154 -2.90 0.37 -0.48
CA ILE A 154 -2.19 -0.86 -0.88
C ILE A 154 -0.71 -0.79 -0.52
N LEU A 155 -0.08 0.37 -0.67
CA LEU A 155 1.31 0.57 -0.26
C LEU A 155 1.47 0.38 1.26
N SER A 156 0.59 0.95 2.09
CA SER A 156 0.64 0.70 3.53
C SER A 156 0.44 -0.78 3.88
N PHE A 157 -0.40 -1.49 3.11
CA PHE A 157 -0.56 -2.94 3.25
C PHE A 157 0.67 -3.72 2.78
N ALA A 158 1.45 -3.22 1.82
CA ALA A 158 2.74 -3.82 1.46
C ALA A 158 3.73 -3.73 2.64
N GLY A 159 3.79 -2.60 3.33
CA GLY A 159 4.57 -2.45 4.56
C GLY A 159 4.14 -3.43 5.66
N TYR A 160 2.83 -3.54 5.90
CA TYR A 160 2.27 -4.53 6.83
C TYR A 160 2.65 -5.97 6.43
N SER A 161 2.54 -6.30 5.15
CA SER A 161 2.82 -7.65 4.64
C SER A 161 4.31 -8.00 4.73
N PHE A 162 5.19 -7.04 4.45
CA PHE A 162 6.62 -7.18 4.66
C PHE A 162 6.95 -7.45 6.13
N TYR A 163 6.40 -6.67 7.04
CA TYR A 163 6.60 -6.86 8.48
C TYR A 163 6.21 -8.27 8.93
N ASN A 164 5.10 -8.81 8.43
CA ASN A 164 4.57 -10.12 8.79
C ASN A 164 5.12 -11.28 7.94
N ASN A 165 6.17 -11.09 7.15
CA ASN A 165 6.74 -12.09 6.24
C ASN A 165 5.73 -12.69 5.24
N ARG A 166 4.73 -11.89 4.81
CA ARG A 166 3.68 -12.28 3.87
C ARG A 166 3.82 -11.50 2.56
N PHE A 167 4.95 -11.64 1.90
CA PHE A 167 5.25 -10.93 0.67
C PHE A 167 5.97 -11.83 -0.34
N GLU A 168 5.95 -11.41 -1.58
CA GLU A 168 6.82 -11.84 -2.66
C GLU A 168 7.73 -10.69 -3.01
N ASN A 169 8.88 -10.99 -3.58
CA ASN A 169 9.82 -9.97 -4.01
C ASN A 169 10.27 -10.24 -5.45
N GLU A 170 10.53 -9.16 -6.16
CA GLU A 170 11.09 -9.17 -7.51
C GLU A 170 12.26 -8.20 -7.55
N GLU A 171 13.39 -8.64 -8.12
CA GLU A 171 14.53 -7.78 -8.34
C GLU A 171 14.42 -7.09 -9.70
N THR A 172 14.62 -5.79 -9.67
CA THR A 172 14.62 -4.93 -10.84
C THR A 172 15.90 -4.09 -10.86
N GLU A 173 16.16 -3.42 -11.97
CA GLU A 173 17.27 -2.45 -12.08
C GLU A 173 17.18 -1.32 -11.04
N ASN A 174 15.98 -1.04 -10.52
CA ASN A 174 15.72 0.03 -9.58
C ASN A 174 15.59 -0.45 -8.12
N GLY A 175 15.99 -1.68 -7.82
CA GLY A 175 15.93 -2.28 -6.49
C GLY A 175 14.88 -3.38 -6.37
N ILE A 176 14.56 -3.76 -5.14
CA ILE A 176 13.63 -4.84 -4.86
C ILE A 176 12.22 -4.27 -4.74
N ILE A 177 11.30 -4.87 -5.49
CA ILE A 177 9.86 -4.60 -5.38
C ILE A 177 9.26 -5.63 -4.43
N ILE A 178 8.54 -5.16 -3.42
CA ILE A 178 7.81 -5.99 -2.47
C ILE A 178 6.33 -5.98 -2.84
N THR A 179 5.78 -7.16 -3.12
CA THR A 179 4.34 -7.31 -3.38
C THR A 179 3.70 -8.14 -2.27
N PRO A 180 2.60 -7.69 -1.65
CA PRO A 180 1.88 -8.49 -0.67
C PRO A 180 1.50 -9.86 -1.21
N LYS A 181 1.77 -10.91 -0.44
CA LYS A 181 1.31 -12.25 -0.76
C LYS A 181 -0.14 -12.38 -0.37
N TYR A 182 -1.00 -12.66 -1.34
CA TYR A 182 -2.42 -12.85 -1.12
C TYR A 182 -2.77 -14.34 -1.12
N ILE A 183 -3.31 -14.83 -0.01
CA ILE A 183 -3.86 -16.17 0.09
C ILE A 183 -5.38 -16.03 0.09
N TYR A 184 -6.02 -16.49 -0.97
CA TYR A 184 -7.48 -16.53 -1.04
C TYR A 184 -7.98 -17.62 -0.09
N VAL A 185 -8.54 -17.21 1.03
CA VAL A 185 -9.27 -18.15 1.90
C VAL A 185 -10.68 -18.30 1.32
N MET A 186 -10.94 -19.36 0.58
CA MET A 186 -12.31 -19.76 0.29
C MET A 186 -13.00 -19.99 1.64
N LYS A 187 -14.04 -19.21 1.95
CA LYS A 187 -15.00 -19.65 2.97
C LYS A 187 -15.55 -20.98 2.46
N LYS A 188 -15.23 -22.08 3.12
CA LYS A 188 -16.01 -23.32 2.97
C LYS A 188 -17.44 -22.91 3.32
N ASP A 189 -18.33 -23.08 2.36
CA ASP A 189 -19.76 -23.00 2.62
C ASP A 189 -20.01 -23.89 3.83
N ARG A 190 -20.54 -23.31 4.90
CA ARG A 190 -21.11 -24.10 5.98
C ARG A 190 -22.27 -24.85 5.32
N GLN A 191 -22.05 -26.11 4.99
CA GLN A 191 -23.13 -27.04 4.78
C GLN A 191 -23.87 -27.09 6.12
N GLU A 192 -25.02 -26.45 6.14
CA GLU A 192 -26.01 -26.67 7.17
C GLU A 192 -26.34 -28.18 7.12
N THR A 193 -25.79 -28.92 8.06
CA THR A 193 -26.32 -30.24 8.38
C THR A 193 -27.69 -29.98 8.99
N VAL A 194 -28.70 -30.00 8.14
CA VAL A 194 -30.06 -30.20 8.58
C VAL A 194 -30.12 -31.63 9.11
N SER A 195 -29.98 -31.75 10.42
CA SER A 195 -30.32 -32.95 11.15
C SER A 195 -31.84 -33.16 11.02
N SER A 196 -32.21 -34.03 10.11
CA SER A 196 -33.53 -34.61 10.09
C SER A 196 -33.64 -35.56 11.29
N GLU A 197 -34.09 -35.04 12.42
CA GLU A 197 -34.67 -35.87 13.43
C GLU A 197 -36.09 -36.22 12.95
N GLY A 198 -36.17 -37.43 12.35
CA GLY A 198 -37.42 -38.07 12.02
C GLY A 198 -38.05 -38.64 13.26
N GLU A 199 -39.31 -38.34 13.39
CA GLU A 199 -40.27 -38.94 14.29
C GLU A 199 -40.30 -40.46 14.17
N SER A 200 -40.39 -41.12 15.30
CA SER A 200 -41.07 -42.39 15.50
C SER A 200 -41.55 -42.47 16.92
#